data_c00d2d7de0ded63edba347b6c56ff365
#
_entry.id   c00d2d7de0ded63edba347b6c56ff365
#
_cell.length_a   1.000
_cell.length_b   1.000
_cell.length_c   1.000
_cell.angle_alpha   90.00
_cell.angle_beta   90.00
_cell.angle_gamma   90.00
#
_symmetry.space_group_name_H-M   'P 1'
#
loop_
_entity.id
_entity.type
_entity.pdbx_description
1 polymer ?
#
loop_
_entity_poly.entity_id
_entity_poly.type
_entity_poly.pdbx_seq_one_letter_code
_entity_poly.pdbx_strand_id
1 'polypeptide(L)'
;CRHCRRAWRQDTNRLAEPRARLTHQAVDWGLRALGLESMSVSRAAQALGVTWRTANTAILARAEQVLTEDPHRFGGVEVLGVDEHVWRRTKRGDKYVTVIIDLTPVRDGTGPARLLDVAPGRSKKVLKTWLAARDESWRQKVEVVAMDGFTGFKSAAGEELPAARAVMDPFHVVSLAGDKLDECRRRVQREITGRRGRKNDPLHRARRTLLTGADLLTDAQAQRLENLFADERNAPVKAAWGARRRLIQAYRAQDPGPGKFLMQRLISSLRQAVPDGLEEITELARTLTERSADILAYFDHPGSSNGPTPSGQRTPRAPARHRPGIQKPHPLHHPQPHPRRTPQGPPDGNRLRIR
;
A
#
# COMPACT_ATOMS: atom_id res chain seq x y z
N CYS A 1 -41.37 -28.06 -25.31
CA CYS A 1 -41.57 -28.34 -26.75
C CYS A 1 -43.07 -28.58 -27.02
N ARG A 2 -43.66 -27.82 -27.92
CA ARG A 2 -45.12 -27.97 -28.28
C ARG A 2 -45.41 -29.30 -28.95
N HIS A 3 -44.39 -29.87 -29.62
CA HIS A 3 -44.56 -31.14 -30.36
C HIS A 3 -44.48 -32.37 -29.47
N CYS A 4 -43.43 -32.47 -28.59
CA CYS A 4 -43.23 -33.64 -27.72
C CYS A 4 -43.77 -33.44 -26.29
N ARG A 5 -44.31 -32.26 -25.94
CA ARG A 5 -44.80 -31.86 -24.62
C ARG A 5 -43.78 -32.00 -23.48
N ARG A 6 -42.49 -32.15 -23.77
CA ARG A 6 -41.43 -32.24 -22.80
C ARG A 6 -40.78 -30.87 -22.61
N ALA A 7 -40.51 -30.52 -21.35
CA ALA A 7 -39.64 -29.41 -21.01
C ALA A 7 -38.20 -29.93 -20.90
N TRP A 8 -37.24 -29.18 -21.37
CA TRP A 8 -35.84 -29.43 -21.19
C TRP A 8 -35.14 -28.13 -20.82
N ARG A 9 -34.08 -28.25 -20.07
CA ARG A 9 -33.21 -27.13 -19.78
C ARG A 9 -31.88 -27.34 -20.50
N GLN A 10 -31.40 -26.31 -21.13
CA GLN A 10 -30.07 -26.32 -21.70
C GLN A 10 -29.08 -26.38 -20.54
N ASP A 11 -28.05 -27.21 -20.65
CA ASP A 11 -26.92 -27.21 -19.73
C ASP A 11 -26.10 -25.94 -20.01
N THR A 12 -26.07 -25.05 -19.02
CA THR A 12 -25.31 -23.80 -19.05
C THR A 12 -24.09 -23.83 -18.15
N ASN A 13 -23.72 -24.95 -17.58
CA ASN A 13 -22.62 -25.07 -16.60
C ASN A 13 -21.27 -24.58 -17.15
N ARG A 14 -21.08 -24.67 -18.49
CA ARG A 14 -19.89 -24.09 -19.16
C ARG A 14 -19.89 -22.57 -19.18
N LEU A 15 -21.04 -21.92 -19.04
CA LEU A 15 -21.19 -20.47 -19.15
C LEU A 15 -21.33 -19.79 -17.78
N ALA A 16 -22.02 -20.44 -16.86
CA ALA A 16 -22.33 -19.88 -15.54
C ALA A 16 -22.63 -21.02 -14.56
N GLU A 17 -22.39 -20.78 -13.28
CA GLU A 17 -22.81 -21.66 -12.20
C GLU A 17 -24.35 -21.83 -12.17
N PRO A 18 -24.85 -22.96 -11.67
CA PRO A 18 -26.29 -23.18 -11.52
C PRO A 18 -26.97 -22.03 -10.78
N ARG A 19 -27.98 -21.42 -11.39
CA ARG A 19 -28.73 -20.25 -10.85
C ARG A 19 -27.92 -18.97 -10.71
N ALA A 20 -26.70 -18.89 -11.24
CA ALA A 20 -25.92 -17.66 -11.23
C ALA A 20 -26.56 -16.59 -12.12
N ARG A 21 -26.37 -15.33 -11.72
CA ARG A 21 -26.77 -14.15 -12.52
C ARG A 21 -25.64 -13.62 -13.39
N LEU A 22 -24.45 -14.11 -13.20
CA LEU A 22 -23.24 -13.73 -13.92
C LEU A 22 -22.63 -14.95 -14.58
N THR A 23 -22.12 -14.79 -15.77
CA THR A 23 -21.30 -15.81 -16.44
C THR A 23 -19.91 -15.87 -15.83
N HIS A 24 -19.19 -16.98 -16.01
CA HIS A 24 -17.80 -17.11 -15.58
C HIS A 24 -16.92 -15.98 -16.11
N GLN A 25 -17.07 -15.61 -17.39
CA GLN A 25 -16.33 -14.51 -17.99
C GLN A 25 -16.64 -13.16 -17.35
N ALA A 26 -17.91 -12.90 -17.00
CA ALA A 26 -18.29 -11.66 -16.30
C ALA A 26 -17.68 -11.57 -14.90
N VAL A 27 -17.62 -12.70 -14.19
CA VAL A 27 -16.99 -12.79 -12.87
C VAL A 27 -15.47 -12.61 -12.98
N ASP A 28 -14.82 -13.26 -13.95
CA ASP A 28 -13.39 -13.11 -14.22
C ASP A 28 -13.03 -11.67 -14.61
N TRP A 29 -13.87 -11.02 -15.44
CA TRP A 29 -13.71 -9.60 -15.73
C TRP A 29 -13.80 -8.75 -14.45
N GLY A 30 -14.80 -9.02 -13.61
CA GLY A 30 -14.96 -8.32 -12.33
C GLY A 30 -13.74 -8.48 -11.42
N LEU A 31 -13.21 -9.70 -11.31
CA LEU A 31 -12.01 -9.97 -10.50
C LEU A 31 -10.79 -9.21 -11.04
N ARG A 32 -10.56 -9.23 -12.36
CA ARG A 32 -9.46 -8.48 -12.99
C ARG A 32 -9.61 -6.97 -12.80
N ALA A 33 -10.82 -6.45 -12.96
CA ALA A 33 -11.09 -5.03 -12.78
C ALA A 33 -10.81 -4.56 -11.34
N LEU A 34 -11.12 -5.39 -10.34
CA LEU A 34 -10.77 -5.11 -8.95
C LEU A 34 -9.25 -5.19 -8.71
N GLY A 35 -8.63 -6.27 -9.16
CA GLY A 35 -7.21 -6.56 -8.85
C GLY A 35 -6.24 -5.71 -9.65
N LEU A 36 -6.46 -5.54 -10.97
CA LEU A 36 -5.52 -4.87 -11.86
C LEU A 36 -5.84 -3.39 -12.08
N GLU A 37 -7.14 -3.03 -12.10
CA GLU A 37 -7.58 -1.67 -12.41
C GLU A 37 -8.00 -0.87 -11.16
N SER A 38 -7.86 -1.47 -9.96
CA SER A 38 -8.26 -0.85 -8.68
C SER A 38 -9.72 -0.39 -8.69
N MET A 39 -10.60 -1.10 -9.41
CA MET A 39 -12.02 -0.79 -9.48
C MET A 39 -12.70 -1.18 -8.17
N SER A 40 -13.63 -0.36 -7.67
CA SER A 40 -14.43 -0.75 -6.51
C SER A 40 -15.51 -1.76 -6.89
N VAL A 41 -15.90 -2.63 -5.93
CA VAL A 41 -17.00 -3.59 -6.13
C VAL A 41 -18.28 -2.90 -6.58
N SER A 42 -18.57 -1.68 -6.08
CA SER A 42 -19.75 -0.91 -6.47
C SER A 42 -19.72 -0.53 -7.94
N ARG A 43 -18.58 -0.13 -8.48
CA ARG A 43 -18.42 0.18 -9.92
C ARG A 43 -18.48 -1.07 -10.77
N ALA A 44 -17.88 -2.16 -10.33
CA ALA A 44 -17.98 -3.45 -11.02
C ALA A 44 -19.43 -3.95 -11.06
N ALA A 45 -20.16 -3.87 -9.96
CA ALA A 45 -21.58 -4.22 -9.89
C ALA A 45 -22.43 -3.39 -10.86
N GLN A 46 -22.19 -2.08 -10.91
CA GLN A 46 -22.87 -1.17 -11.84
C GLN A 46 -22.56 -1.54 -13.31
N ALA A 47 -21.30 -1.80 -13.65
CA ALA A 47 -20.88 -2.18 -14.99
C ALA A 47 -21.48 -3.54 -15.42
N LEU A 48 -21.62 -4.48 -14.48
CA LEU A 48 -22.22 -5.80 -14.70
C LEU A 48 -23.77 -5.80 -14.65
N GLY A 49 -24.39 -4.67 -14.32
CA GLY A 49 -25.85 -4.57 -14.21
C GLY A 49 -26.47 -5.39 -13.10
N VAL A 50 -25.74 -5.65 -12.01
CA VAL A 50 -26.17 -6.45 -10.85
C VAL A 50 -26.09 -5.67 -9.55
N THR A 51 -26.68 -6.23 -8.47
CA THR A 51 -26.54 -5.65 -7.13
C THR A 51 -25.10 -5.80 -6.61
N TRP A 52 -24.69 -4.88 -5.72
CA TRP A 52 -23.39 -4.96 -5.05
C TRP A 52 -23.18 -6.34 -4.42
N ARG A 53 -24.20 -6.88 -3.73
CA ARG A 53 -24.13 -8.20 -3.07
C ARG A 53 -23.86 -9.32 -4.08
N THR A 54 -24.53 -9.31 -5.24
CA THR A 54 -24.35 -10.31 -6.29
C THR A 54 -22.92 -10.26 -6.84
N ALA A 55 -22.42 -9.07 -7.18
CA ALA A 55 -21.06 -8.91 -7.68
C ALA A 55 -20.03 -9.32 -6.62
N ASN A 56 -20.18 -8.83 -5.38
CA ASN A 56 -19.24 -9.11 -4.30
C ASN A 56 -19.14 -10.62 -4.00
N THR A 57 -20.28 -11.31 -3.86
CA THR A 57 -20.28 -12.75 -3.57
C THR A 57 -19.63 -13.55 -4.69
N ALA A 58 -19.97 -13.27 -5.96
CA ALA A 58 -19.42 -14.01 -7.10
C ALA A 58 -17.92 -13.75 -7.29
N ILE A 59 -17.50 -12.49 -7.18
CA ILE A 59 -16.07 -12.11 -7.33
C ILE A 59 -15.24 -12.67 -6.18
N LEU A 60 -15.73 -12.64 -4.92
CA LEU A 60 -15.02 -13.22 -3.79
C LEU A 60 -14.85 -14.73 -3.94
N ALA A 61 -15.91 -15.46 -4.28
CA ALA A 61 -15.82 -16.90 -4.50
C ALA A 61 -14.80 -17.25 -5.60
N ARG A 62 -14.77 -16.46 -6.69
CA ARG A 62 -13.80 -16.65 -7.76
C ARG A 62 -12.38 -16.29 -7.33
N ALA A 63 -12.22 -15.22 -6.55
CA ALA A 63 -10.93 -14.84 -5.98
C ALA A 63 -10.38 -15.95 -5.08
N GLU A 64 -11.23 -16.56 -4.26
CA GLU A 64 -10.88 -17.67 -3.39
C GLU A 64 -10.38 -18.88 -4.20
N GLN A 65 -11.11 -19.27 -5.25
CA GLN A 65 -10.67 -20.33 -6.15
C GLN A 65 -9.31 -20.07 -6.80
N VAL A 66 -9.12 -18.85 -7.33
CA VAL A 66 -7.90 -18.51 -8.08
C VAL A 66 -6.71 -18.27 -7.17
N LEU A 67 -6.93 -17.65 -5.98
CA LEU A 67 -5.84 -17.19 -5.11
C LEU A 67 -5.51 -18.17 -3.98
N THR A 68 -6.48 -18.94 -3.49
CA THR A 68 -6.29 -19.78 -2.30
C THR A 68 -6.45 -21.27 -2.55
N GLU A 69 -7.25 -21.68 -3.50
CA GLU A 69 -7.49 -23.11 -3.82
C GLU A 69 -6.53 -23.66 -4.88
N ASP A 70 -5.69 -22.82 -5.51
CA ASP A 70 -4.66 -23.30 -6.44
C ASP A 70 -3.62 -24.15 -5.70
N PRO A 71 -3.53 -25.47 -5.96
CA PRO A 71 -2.58 -26.36 -5.31
C PRO A 71 -1.13 -26.01 -5.63
N HIS A 72 -0.89 -25.33 -6.75
CA HIS A 72 0.45 -24.95 -7.21
C HIS A 72 0.89 -23.56 -6.72
N ARG A 73 0.04 -22.83 -5.96
CA ARG A 73 0.35 -21.45 -5.51
C ARG A 73 1.67 -21.32 -4.74
N PHE A 74 2.07 -22.38 -4.05
CA PHE A 74 3.34 -22.43 -3.31
C PHE A 74 4.51 -23.00 -4.13
N GLY A 75 4.27 -23.38 -5.39
CA GLY A 75 5.33 -23.92 -6.26
C GLY A 75 6.32 -22.86 -6.71
N GLY A 76 7.63 -23.19 -6.69
CA GLY A 76 8.69 -22.33 -7.23
C GLY A 76 8.95 -21.05 -6.44
N VAL A 77 8.63 -21.00 -5.15
CA VAL A 77 8.90 -19.86 -4.29
C VAL A 77 10.33 -19.91 -3.76
N GLU A 78 11.15 -18.96 -4.16
CA GLU A 78 12.54 -18.78 -3.72
C GLU A 78 12.75 -17.42 -3.04
N VAL A 79 11.96 -16.40 -3.42
CA VAL A 79 11.99 -15.07 -2.82
C VAL A 79 10.63 -14.76 -2.18
N LEU A 80 10.62 -14.68 -0.86
CA LEU A 80 9.43 -14.42 -0.09
C LEU A 80 9.35 -12.93 0.30
N GLY A 81 8.21 -12.30 0.08
CA GLY A 81 7.91 -10.97 0.58
C GLY A 81 6.92 -11.04 1.75
N VAL A 82 7.20 -10.31 2.83
CA VAL A 82 6.33 -10.22 4.01
C VAL A 82 6.10 -8.76 4.35
N ASP A 83 4.83 -8.36 4.46
CA ASP A 83 4.44 -7.00 4.80
C ASP A 83 3.23 -7.00 5.72
N GLU A 84 3.02 -5.87 6.42
CA GLU A 84 1.83 -5.67 7.22
C GLU A 84 0.84 -4.73 6.54
N HIS A 85 -0.43 -5.06 6.61
CA HIS A 85 -1.48 -4.18 6.09
C HIS A 85 -2.54 -3.89 7.16
N VAL A 86 -2.99 -2.62 7.22
CA VAL A 86 -4.08 -2.22 8.10
C VAL A 86 -5.41 -2.63 7.48
N TRP A 87 -5.95 -3.76 7.93
CA TRP A 87 -7.20 -4.31 7.41
C TRP A 87 -8.44 -3.57 7.89
N ARG A 88 -8.45 -3.14 9.15
CA ARG A 88 -9.61 -2.49 9.78
C ARG A 88 -9.20 -1.30 10.64
N ARG A 89 -9.95 -0.21 10.55
CA ARG A 89 -9.80 0.94 11.46
C ARG A 89 -10.73 0.82 12.66
N THR A 90 -10.79 -0.35 13.29
CA THR A 90 -11.65 -0.60 14.46
C THR A 90 -10.87 -0.48 15.75
N LYS A 91 -11.57 -0.13 16.85
CA LYS A 91 -10.96 -0.06 18.19
C LYS A 91 -10.80 -1.45 18.84
N ARG A 92 -11.46 -2.48 18.32
CA ARG A 92 -11.46 -3.85 18.86
C ARG A 92 -11.10 -4.86 17.78
N GLY A 93 -10.34 -5.88 18.15
CA GLY A 93 -9.88 -6.97 17.28
C GLY A 93 -8.61 -6.63 16.50
N ASP A 94 -8.17 -7.58 15.67
CA ASP A 94 -6.96 -7.44 14.87
C ASP A 94 -7.14 -6.36 13.80
N LYS A 95 -6.31 -5.31 13.90
CA LYS A 95 -6.27 -4.21 12.94
C LYS A 95 -5.43 -4.54 11.74
N TYR A 96 -4.52 -5.46 11.90
CA TYR A 96 -3.47 -5.79 10.94
C TYR A 96 -3.65 -7.19 10.40
N VAL A 97 -3.19 -7.36 9.18
CA VAL A 97 -2.94 -8.66 8.56
C VAL A 97 -1.50 -8.70 8.11
N THR A 98 -0.89 -9.88 8.15
CA THR A 98 0.39 -10.17 7.52
C THR A 98 0.10 -10.66 6.11
N VAL A 99 0.61 -9.93 5.12
CA VAL A 99 0.51 -10.27 3.70
C VAL A 99 1.78 -10.99 3.30
N ILE A 100 1.65 -12.13 2.66
CA ILE A 100 2.76 -12.98 2.25
C ILE A 100 2.68 -13.15 0.73
N ILE A 101 3.75 -12.78 0.04
CA ILE A 101 3.82 -12.76 -1.41
C ILE A 101 5.06 -13.51 -1.90
N ASP A 102 4.96 -14.01 -3.12
CA ASP A 102 6.10 -14.55 -3.86
C ASP A 102 6.67 -13.47 -4.77
N LEU A 103 7.93 -13.14 -4.55
CA LEU A 103 8.69 -12.17 -5.34
C LEU A 103 9.61 -12.85 -6.38
N THR A 104 9.64 -14.17 -6.45
CA THR A 104 10.47 -14.93 -7.41
C THR A 104 10.23 -14.46 -8.84
N PRO A 105 8.97 -14.31 -9.32
CA PRO A 105 8.72 -13.81 -10.67
C PRO A 105 9.25 -12.39 -10.92
N VAL A 106 9.30 -11.55 -9.89
CA VAL A 106 9.85 -10.18 -9.99
C VAL A 106 11.37 -10.23 -10.11
N ARG A 107 12.04 -11.05 -9.28
CA ARG A 107 13.48 -11.28 -9.35
C ARG A 107 13.90 -11.78 -10.73
N ASP A 108 13.18 -12.74 -11.25
CA ASP A 108 13.53 -13.44 -12.50
C ASP A 108 13.01 -12.72 -13.76
N GLY A 109 12.27 -11.62 -13.60
CA GLY A 109 11.67 -10.88 -14.71
C GLY A 109 10.57 -11.65 -15.47
N THR A 110 10.03 -12.71 -14.87
CA THR A 110 9.01 -13.59 -15.49
C THR A 110 7.57 -13.10 -15.26
N GLY A 111 7.34 -12.20 -14.32
CA GLY A 111 6.01 -11.68 -14.04
C GLY A 111 5.91 -10.81 -12.78
N PRO A 112 4.72 -10.39 -12.44
CA PRO A 112 4.46 -9.64 -11.20
C PRO A 112 4.54 -10.56 -9.97
N ALA A 113 4.68 -9.95 -8.79
CA ALA A 113 4.56 -10.65 -7.52
C ALA A 113 3.21 -11.39 -7.40
N ARG A 114 3.24 -12.57 -6.78
CA ARG A 114 2.05 -13.40 -6.56
C ARG A 114 1.64 -13.37 -5.09
N LEU A 115 0.35 -13.23 -4.80
CA LEU A 115 -0.15 -13.38 -3.45
C LEU A 115 -0.12 -14.86 -3.05
N LEU A 116 0.56 -15.17 -1.95
CA LEU A 116 0.55 -16.50 -1.36
C LEU A 116 -0.51 -16.64 -0.29
N ASP A 117 -0.57 -15.68 0.64
CA ASP A 117 -1.54 -15.74 1.73
C ASP A 117 -1.73 -14.39 2.44
N VAL A 118 -2.80 -14.30 3.24
CA VAL A 118 -3.10 -13.18 4.13
C VAL A 118 -3.47 -13.74 5.50
N ALA A 119 -2.55 -13.65 6.45
CA ALA A 119 -2.74 -14.16 7.81
C ALA A 119 -3.22 -13.05 8.77
N PRO A 120 -4.25 -13.27 9.61
CA PRO A 120 -4.71 -12.29 10.60
C PRO A 120 -3.62 -11.98 11.64
N GLY A 121 -3.44 -10.69 11.96
CA GLY A 121 -2.46 -10.20 12.93
C GLY A 121 -1.12 -9.79 12.31
N ARG A 122 -0.25 -9.22 13.18
CA ARG A 122 1.11 -8.77 12.81
C ARG A 122 2.11 -9.13 13.91
N SER A 123 2.29 -10.37 14.20
CA SER A 123 3.23 -10.79 15.25
C SER A 123 4.24 -11.79 14.73
N LYS A 124 5.37 -11.92 15.43
CA LYS A 124 6.33 -13.00 15.20
C LYS A 124 5.63 -14.34 15.09
N LYS A 125 4.67 -14.61 16.01
CA LYS A 125 3.93 -15.88 16.06
C LYS A 125 3.14 -16.14 14.78
N VAL A 126 2.50 -15.12 14.19
CA VAL A 126 1.72 -15.26 12.96
C VAL A 126 2.60 -15.77 11.82
N LEU A 127 3.70 -15.06 11.55
CA LEU A 127 4.62 -15.47 10.48
C LEU A 127 5.29 -16.82 10.78
N LYS A 128 5.74 -17.02 12.03
CA LYS A 128 6.34 -18.30 12.45
C LYS A 128 5.40 -19.48 12.24
N THR A 129 4.14 -19.37 12.70
CA THR A 129 3.14 -20.43 12.52
C THR A 129 2.86 -20.68 11.04
N TRP A 130 2.78 -19.63 10.23
CA TRP A 130 2.55 -19.75 8.80
C TRP A 130 3.72 -20.49 8.11
N LEU A 131 4.96 -20.15 8.42
CA LEU A 131 6.16 -20.80 7.89
C LEU A 131 6.28 -22.26 8.35
N ALA A 132 6.05 -22.51 9.63
CA ALA A 132 6.12 -23.86 10.20
C ALA A 132 5.07 -24.84 9.59
N ALA A 133 3.97 -24.30 9.05
CA ALA A 133 2.97 -25.09 8.34
C ALA A 133 3.38 -25.46 6.89
N ARG A 134 4.53 -25.04 6.42
CA ARG A 134 5.10 -25.42 5.11
C ARG A 134 6.03 -26.60 5.27
N ASP A 135 6.08 -27.46 4.25
CA ASP A 135 6.99 -28.59 4.23
C ASP A 135 8.44 -28.12 4.32
N GLU A 136 9.28 -28.91 4.95
CA GLU A 136 10.69 -28.61 5.09
C GLU A 136 11.38 -28.43 3.73
N SER A 137 11.05 -29.27 2.75
CA SER A 137 11.54 -29.16 1.38
C SER A 137 11.15 -27.86 0.68
N TRP A 138 10.01 -27.26 1.04
CA TRP A 138 9.60 -25.95 0.58
C TRP A 138 10.41 -24.85 1.28
N ARG A 139 10.54 -24.95 2.60
CA ARG A 139 11.29 -23.96 3.40
C ARG A 139 12.76 -23.88 2.99
N GLN A 140 13.38 -25.01 2.66
CA GLN A 140 14.77 -25.08 2.20
C GLN A 140 15.00 -24.41 0.83
N LYS A 141 13.96 -24.23 0.00
CA LYS A 141 14.05 -23.54 -1.30
C LYS A 141 13.98 -22.03 -1.20
N VAL A 142 13.50 -21.50 -0.07
CA VAL A 142 13.42 -20.05 0.13
C VAL A 142 14.83 -19.50 0.38
N GLU A 143 15.33 -18.74 -0.56
CA GLU A 143 16.67 -18.15 -0.51
C GLU A 143 16.69 -16.77 0.14
N VAL A 144 15.59 -15.99 -0.08
CA VAL A 144 15.49 -14.59 0.36
C VAL A 144 14.14 -14.33 1.00
N VAL A 145 14.16 -13.59 2.11
CA VAL A 145 12.93 -13.05 2.73
C VAL A 145 13.03 -11.54 2.81
N ALA A 146 12.25 -10.85 1.98
CA ALA A 146 12.09 -9.40 2.01
C ALA A 146 11.01 -9.02 3.01
N MET A 147 11.33 -8.12 3.95
CA MET A 147 10.42 -7.74 5.03
C MET A 147 10.61 -6.28 5.42
N ASP A 148 9.64 -5.76 6.17
CA ASP A 148 9.75 -4.45 6.83
C ASP A 148 10.79 -4.43 7.96
N GLY A 149 10.88 -3.32 8.68
CA GLY A 149 11.78 -3.16 9.83
C GLY A 149 11.35 -3.93 11.09
N PHE A 150 10.20 -4.62 11.08
CA PHE A 150 9.70 -5.29 12.28
C PHE A 150 10.57 -6.49 12.67
N THR A 151 11.17 -6.40 13.85
CA THR A 151 12.09 -7.43 14.36
C THR A 151 11.45 -8.81 14.55
N GLY A 152 10.14 -8.84 14.79
CA GLY A 152 9.37 -10.08 14.92
C GLY A 152 9.38 -10.92 13.64
N PHE A 153 9.28 -10.30 12.47
CA PHE A 153 9.35 -11.02 11.19
C PHE A 153 10.76 -11.54 10.94
N LYS A 154 11.79 -10.74 11.22
CA LYS A 154 13.18 -11.19 11.13
C LYS A 154 13.47 -12.39 12.01
N SER A 155 12.99 -12.37 13.26
CA SER A 155 13.16 -13.50 14.18
C SER A 155 12.42 -14.74 13.71
N ALA A 156 11.19 -14.59 13.21
CA ALA A 156 10.41 -15.73 12.68
C ALA A 156 11.08 -16.33 11.46
N ALA A 157 11.56 -15.50 10.52
CA ALA A 157 12.29 -15.96 9.34
C ALA A 157 13.60 -16.67 9.72
N GLY A 158 14.40 -16.11 10.65
CA GLY A 158 15.64 -16.73 11.11
C GLY A 158 15.43 -18.08 11.81
N GLU A 159 14.29 -18.29 12.47
CA GLU A 159 13.96 -19.54 13.14
C GLU A 159 13.44 -20.63 12.18
N GLU A 160 12.61 -20.25 11.20
CA GLU A 160 11.94 -21.20 10.31
C GLU A 160 12.64 -21.36 8.94
N LEU A 161 13.44 -20.38 8.53
CA LEU A 161 14.16 -20.33 7.26
C LEU A 161 15.65 -19.98 7.51
N PRO A 162 16.40 -20.81 8.25
CA PRO A 162 17.76 -20.43 8.69
C PRO A 162 18.76 -20.24 7.54
N ALA A 163 18.51 -20.83 6.37
CA ALA A 163 19.33 -20.66 5.17
C ALA A 163 18.98 -19.40 4.37
N ALA A 164 17.80 -18.82 4.59
CA ALA A 164 17.34 -17.68 3.81
C ALA A 164 18.00 -16.37 4.24
N ARG A 165 18.33 -15.53 3.26
CA ARG A 165 18.86 -14.18 3.50
C ARG A 165 17.73 -13.20 3.82
N ALA A 166 17.81 -12.58 4.98
CA ALA A 166 16.90 -11.48 5.33
C ALA A 166 17.28 -10.21 4.55
N VAL A 167 16.31 -9.59 3.90
CA VAL A 167 16.43 -8.31 3.19
C VAL A 167 15.43 -7.33 3.80
N MET A 168 15.91 -6.17 4.21
CA MET A 168 15.03 -5.09 4.63
C MET A 168 14.53 -4.32 3.40
N ASP A 169 13.21 -4.30 3.22
CA ASP A 169 12.60 -3.68 2.05
C ASP A 169 12.97 -2.19 1.90
N PRO A 170 13.49 -1.77 0.74
CA PRO A 170 13.89 -0.39 0.46
C PRO A 170 12.81 0.65 0.74
N PHE A 171 11.55 0.34 0.47
CA PHE A 171 10.44 1.25 0.73
C PHE A 171 10.36 1.60 2.22
N HIS A 172 10.49 0.60 3.10
CA HIS A 172 10.44 0.81 4.54
C HIS A 172 11.66 1.58 5.06
N VAL A 173 12.85 1.35 4.50
CA VAL A 173 14.07 2.12 4.84
C VAL A 173 13.91 3.60 4.45
N VAL A 174 13.39 3.87 3.24
CA VAL A 174 13.12 5.24 2.76
C VAL A 174 12.02 5.90 3.57
N SER A 175 10.97 5.15 3.96
CA SER A 175 9.88 5.64 4.82
C SER A 175 10.40 6.04 6.19
N LEU A 176 11.21 5.20 6.83
CA LEU A 176 11.84 5.50 8.11
C LEU A 176 12.64 6.82 8.05
N ALA A 177 13.47 7.00 7.02
CA ALA A 177 14.20 8.26 6.85
C ALA A 177 13.27 9.46 6.59
N GLY A 178 12.12 9.22 5.95
CA GLY A 178 11.07 10.22 5.75
C GLY A 178 10.40 10.63 7.05
N ASP A 179 10.10 9.67 7.91
CA ASP A 179 9.49 9.91 9.23
C ASP A 179 10.45 10.70 10.12
N LYS A 180 11.74 10.34 10.16
CA LYS A 180 12.76 11.09 10.92
C LYS A 180 12.96 12.50 10.39
N LEU A 181 12.90 12.70 9.08
CA LEU A 181 12.90 14.05 8.48
C LEU A 181 11.66 14.86 8.92
N ASP A 182 10.46 14.26 8.95
CA ASP A 182 9.26 14.97 9.38
C ASP A 182 9.24 15.24 10.90
N GLU A 183 9.82 14.35 11.71
CA GLU A 183 10.03 14.57 13.16
C GLU A 183 10.96 15.76 13.38
N CYS A 184 12.12 15.80 12.72
CA CYS A 184 13.07 16.90 12.76
C CYS A 184 12.40 18.21 12.32
N ARG A 185 11.71 18.22 11.19
CA ARG A 185 10.97 19.38 10.72
C ARG A 185 9.96 19.90 11.75
N ARG A 186 9.24 18.99 12.43
CA ARG A 186 8.24 19.37 13.46
C ARG A 186 8.90 19.91 14.72
N ARG A 187 10.05 19.38 15.10
CA ARG A 187 10.83 19.89 16.23
C ARG A 187 11.35 21.29 15.93
N VAL A 188 12.12 21.46 14.87
CA VAL A 188 12.68 22.76 14.46
C VAL A 188 11.57 23.82 14.28
N GLN A 189 10.45 23.45 13.69
CA GLN A 189 9.32 24.37 13.57
C GLN A 189 8.78 24.83 14.94
N ARG A 190 8.71 23.96 15.93
CA ARG A 190 8.30 24.33 17.30
C ARG A 190 9.33 25.22 17.98
N GLU A 191 10.61 24.95 17.81
CA GLU A 191 11.70 25.76 18.32
C GLU A 191 11.66 27.18 17.75
N ILE A 192 11.44 27.32 16.45
CA ILE A 192 11.39 28.63 15.78
C ILE A 192 10.11 29.42 16.15
N THR A 193 8.95 28.73 16.21
CA THR A 193 7.65 29.42 16.29
C THR A 193 6.99 29.33 17.68
N GLY A 194 7.53 28.56 18.60
CA GLY A 194 6.96 28.30 19.93
C GLY A 194 5.65 27.50 19.90
N ARG A 195 5.21 26.99 18.72
CA ARG A 195 3.90 26.36 18.56
C ARG A 195 3.90 25.29 17.46
N ARG A 196 2.82 24.53 17.42
CA ARG A 196 2.55 23.63 16.29
C ARG A 196 2.36 24.40 14.99
N GLY A 197 2.87 23.85 13.89
CA GLY A 197 2.85 24.48 12.57
C GLY A 197 1.46 24.84 12.04
N ARG A 198 1.36 26.01 11.44
CA ARG A 198 0.17 26.53 10.77
C ARG A 198 0.36 26.57 9.26
N LYS A 199 -0.73 26.70 8.52
CA LYS A 199 -0.77 26.72 7.04
C LYS A 199 0.24 27.67 6.40
N ASN A 200 0.54 28.81 7.04
CA ASN A 200 1.41 29.85 6.50
C ASN A 200 2.89 29.68 6.89
N ASP A 201 3.22 28.77 7.81
CA ASP A 201 4.60 28.58 8.24
C ASP A 201 5.43 27.91 7.14
N PRO A 202 6.64 28.41 6.82
CA PRO A 202 7.45 27.89 5.73
C PRO A 202 7.74 26.39 5.83
N LEU A 203 8.16 25.90 7.00
CA LEU A 203 8.42 24.48 7.24
C LEU A 203 7.15 23.63 7.11
N HIS A 204 5.98 24.13 7.57
CA HIS A 204 4.72 23.40 7.40
C HIS A 204 4.30 23.30 5.93
N ARG A 205 4.51 24.37 5.14
CA ARG A 205 4.22 24.37 3.69
C ARG A 205 5.14 23.43 2.93
N ALA A 206 6.41 23.32 3.35
CA ALA A 206 7.42 22.48 2.71
C ALA A 206 7.26 20.98 3.00
N ARG A 207 6.40 20.55 3.95
CA ARG A 207 6.30 19.16 4.42
C ARG A 207 6.17 18.11 3.32
N ARG A 208 5.42 18.39 2.24
CA ARG A 208 5.28 17.46 1.11
C ARG A 208 6.47 17.54 0.16
N THR A 209 6.97 18.74 -0.09
CA THR A 209 8.14 18.97 -0.95
C THR A 209 9.39 18.30 -0.39
N LEU A 210 9.60 18.34 0.92
CA LEU A 210 10.70 17.66 1.61
C LEU A 210 10.66 16.12 1.43
N LEU A 211 9.48 15.54 1.30
CA LEU A 211 9.30 14.10 1.08
C LEU A 211 9.27 13.71 -0.40
N THR A 212 9.19 14.68 -1.32
CA THR A 212 9.24 14.42 -2.76
C THR A 212 10.67 14.04 -3.18
N GLY A 213 10.80 13.05 -4.07
CA GLY A 213 12.10 12.72 -4.66
C GLY A 213 12.71 13.92 -5.39
N ALA A 214 14.01 14.09 -5.31
CA ALA A 214 14.68 15.27 -5.87
C ALA A 214 14.47 15.42 -7.38
N ASP A 215 14.43 14.31 -8.09
CA ASP A 215 14.17 14.19 -9.53
C ASP A 215 12.71 14.45 -9.94
N LEU A 216 11.81 14.51 -8.96
CA LEU A 216 10.39 14.76 -9.16
C LEU A 216 9.98 16.19 -8.74
N LEU A 217 10.93 16.97 -8.24
CA LEU A 217 10.69 18.35 -7.88
C LEU A 217 10.51 19.21 -9.14
N THR A 218 9.51 20.08 -9.11
CA THR A 218 9.43 21.18 -10.08
C THR A 218 10.42 22.27 -9.71
N ASP A 219 10.83 23.11 -10.67
CA ASP A 219 11.75 24.24 -10.42
C ASP A 219 11.26 25.13 -9.28
N ALA A 220 9.96 25.44 -9.25
CA ALA A 220 9.36 26.24 -8.18
C ALA A 220 9.43 25.53 -6.80
N GLN A 221 9.42 24.21 -6.76
CA GLN A 221 9.59 23.44 -5.52
C GLN A 221 11.06 23.40 -5.09
N ALA A 222 11.98 23.24 -6.03
CA ALA A 222 13.41 23.29 -5.79
C ALA A 222 13.81 24.65 -5.22
N GLN A 223 13.42 25.75 -5.89
CA GLN A 223 13.67 27.11 -5.42
C GLN A 223 13.10 27.37 -4.03
N ARG A 224 11.92 26.83 -3.74
CA ARG A 224 11.32 26.95 -2.39
C ARG A 224 12.15 26.24 -1.33
N LEU A 225 12.74 25.10 -1.63
CA LEU A 225 13.63 24.39 -0.70
C LEU A 225 14.96 25.14 -0.52
N GLU A 226 15.52 25.72 -1.59
CA GLU A 226 16.71 26.56 -1.49
C GLU A 226 16.49 27.75 -0.57
N ASN A 227 15.39 28.48 -0.75
CA ASN A 227 15.02 29.62 0.10
C ASN A 227 14.78 29.16 1.56
N LEU A 228 14.18 27.97 1.76
CA LEU A 228 13.98 27.42 3.10
C LEU A 228 15.32 27.11 3.78
N PHE A 229 16.27 26.55 3.04
CA PHE A 229 17.57 26.14 3.55
C PHE A 229 18.60 27.27 3.62
N ALA A 230 18.29 28.45 3.10
CA ALA A 230 19.08 29.68 3.31
C ALA A 230 18.97 30.21 4.74
N ASP A 231 17.90 29.88 5.46
CA ASP A 231 17.74 30.19 6.88
C ASP A 231 18.49 29.14 7.71
N GLU A 232 19.55 29.57 8.41
CA GLU A 232 20.40 28.70 9.24
C GLU A 232 19.64 27.94 10.33
N ARG A 233 18.54 28.50 10.83
CA ARG A 233 17.66 27.82 11.80
C ARG A 233 17.09 26.50 11.26
N ASN A 234 17.03 26.35 9.94
CA ASN A 234 16.58 25.14 9.25
C ASN A 234 17.72 24.18 8.93
N ALA A 235 18.96 24.43 9.38
CA ALA A 235 20.10 23.55 9.13
C ALA A 235 19.86 22.08 9.54
N PRO A 236 19.21 21.78 10.69
CA PRO A 236 18.89 20.39 11.04
C PRO A 236 17.97 19.72 10.02
N VAL A 237 16.98 20.42 9.51
CA VAL A 237 16.04 19.91 8.48
C VAL A 237 16.76 19.67 7.15
N LYS A 238 17.70 20.57 6.77
CA LYS A 238 18.55 20.41 5.59
C LYS A 238 19.43 19.16 5.71
N ALA A 239 20.01 18.92 6.89
CA ALA A 239 20.84 17.72 7.14
C ALA A 239 20.02 16.42 7.04
N ALA A 240 18.85 16.37 7.67
CA ALA A 240 17.94 15.22 7.61
C ALA A 240 17.44 14.95 6.16
N TRP A 241 17.11 16.00 5.43
CA TRP A 241 16.75 15.90 4.01
C TRP A 241 17.91 15.38 3.15
N GLY A 242 19.14 15.85 3.43
CA GLY A 242 20.36 15.39 2.77
C GLY A 242 20.62 13.90 3.02
N ALA A 243 20.47 13.43 4.25
CA ALA A 243 20.59 12.01 4.59
C ALA A 243 19.59 11.15 3.83
N ARG A 244 18.30 11.56 3.82
CA ARG A 244 17.26 10.87 3.04
C ARG A 244 17.53 10.86 1.54
N ARG A 245 18.01 11.97 0.97
CA ARG A 245 18.40 12.03 -0.46
C ARG A 245 19.48 11.03 -0.81
N ARG A 246 20.56 10.97 -0.01
CA ARG A 246 21.66 10.01 -0.23
C ARG A 246 21.17 8.57 -0.15
N LEU A 247 20.26 8.27 0.75
CA LEU A 247 19.65 6.95 0.87
C LEU A 247 18.83 6.57 -0.38
N ILE A 248 17.99 7.49 -0.87
CA ILE A 248 17.22 7.29 -2.11
C ILE A 248 18.17 7.14 -3.32
N GLN A 249 19.23 7.93 -3.38
CA GLN A 249 20.22 7.86 -4.45
C GLN A 249 20.92 6.50 -4.49
N ALA A 250 21.26 5.92 -3.33
CA ALA A 250 21.84 4.60 -3.25
C ALA A 250 20.90 3.52 -3.82
N TYR A 251 19.61 3.55 -3.45
CA TYR A 251 18.62 2.60 -3.96
C TYR A 251 18.24 2.80 -5.44
N ARG A 252 18.49 4.00 -5.99
CA ARG A 252 18.21 4.32 -7.40
C ARG A 252 19.42 4.19 -8.32
N ALA A 253 20.55 3.75 -7.80
CA ALA A 253 21.70 3.46 -8.63
C ALA A 253 21.32 2.42 -9.70
N GLN A 254 21.76 2.62 -10.93
CA GLN A 254 21.46 1.71 -12.04
C GLN A 254 22.06 0.32 -11.80
N ASP A 255 23.25 0.27 -11.23
CA ASP A 255 23.94 -0.96 -10.89
C ASP A 255 23.93 -1.19 -9.37
N PRO A 256 23.70 -2.42 -8.91
CA PRO A 256 23.70 -2.76 -7.50
C PRO A 256 25.03 -2.45 -6.78
N GLY A 257 26.16 -2.68 -7.41
CA GLY A 257 27.49 -2.47 -6.82
C GLY A 257 27.74 -1.01 -6.37
N PRO A 258 27.65 -0.01 -7.25
CA PRO A 258 27.68 1.40 -6.89
C PRO A 258 26.62 1.78 -5.85
N GLY A 259 25.40 1.24 -5.96
CA GLY A 259 24.32 1.47 -4.99
C GLY A 259 24.70 0.98 -3.58
N LYS A 260 25.23 -0.23 -3.47
CA LYS A 260 25.74 -0.81 -2.23
C LYS A 260 26.85 0.04 -1.61
N PHE A 261 27.80 0.48 -2.43
CA PHE A 261 28.89 1.34 -2.00
C PHE A 261 28.38 2.68 -1.44
N LEU A 262 27.45 3.34 -2.12
CA LEU A 262 26.83 4.58 -1.64
C LEU A 262 26.10 4.37 -0.31
N MET A 263 25.38 3.26 -0.16
CA MET A 263 24.70 2.92 1.10
C MET A 263 25.68 2.66 2.22
N GLN A 264 26.74 1.91 1.97
CA GLN A 264 27.80 1.65 2.96
C GLN A 264 28.45 2.97 3.42
N ARG A 265 28.80 3.86 2.49
CA ARG A 265 29.34 5.18 2.81
C ARG A 265 28.36 6.01 3.64
N LEU A 266 27.08 5.99 3.31
CA LEU A 266 26.07 6.69 4.10
C LEU A 266 26.01 6.17 5.53
N ILE A 267 25.87 4.85 5.71
CA ILE A 267 25.81 4.21 7.03
C ILE A 267 27.08 4.55 7.83
N SER A 268 28.26 4.42 7.23
CA SER A 268 29.53 4.72 7.88
C SER A 268 29.63 6.20 8.29
N SER A 269 29.23 7.13 7.40
CA SER A 269 29.28 8.56 7.73
C SER A 269 28.33 8.93 8.88
N LEU A 270 27.13 8.35 8.92
CA LEU A 270 26.17 8.60 9.99
C LEU A 270 26.59 7.95 11.32
N ARG A 271 27.33 6.84 11.27
CA ARG A 271 27.86 6.19 12.47
C ARG A 271 29.02 6.97 13.10
N GLN A 272 29.87 7.59 12.30
CA GLN A 272 31.09 8.26 12.75
C GLN A 272 30.83 9.61 13.40
N ALA A 273 29.96 10.41 12.81
CA ALA A 273 29.68 11.75 13.31
C ALA A 273 28.28 12.24 12.90
N VAL A 274 27.39 12.33 13.86
CA VAL A 274 26.16 13.12 13.75
C VAL A 274 26.37 14.34 14.65
N PRO A 275 26.27 15.57 14.12
CA PRO A 275 26.37 16.77 14.94
C PRO A 275 25.32 16.81 16.05
N ASP A 276 25.65 17.47 17.18
CA ASP A 276 24.70 17.70 18.26
C ASP A 276 23.44 18.43 17.75
N GLY A 277 22.29 18.15 18.38
CA GLY A 277 21.01 18.73 17.97
C GLY A 277 20.35 18.06 16.75
N LEU A 278 20.81 16.86 16.37
CA LEU A 278 20.26 16.04 15.27
C LEU A 278 19.80 14.67 15.78
N GLU A 279 19.00 14.66 16.86
CA GLU A 279 18.55 13.45 17.56
C GLU A 279 17.86 12.47 16.59
N GLU A 280 17.06 12.97 15.67
CA GLU A 280 16.34 12.14 14.70
C GLU A 280 17.30 11.47 13.72
N ILE A 281 18.39 12.13 13.35
CA ILE A 281 19.45 11.52 12.49
C ILE A 281 20.24 10.49 13.29
N THR A 282 20.50 10.74 14.57
CA THR A 282 21.17 9.78 15.46
C THR A 282 20.35 8.49 15.60
N GLU A 283 19.03 8.60 15.76
CA GLU A 283 18.16 7.44 15.80
C GLU A 283 18.12 6.69 14.44
N LEU A 284 18.08 7.44 13.34
CA LEU A 284 18.18 6.85 11.98
C LEU A 284 19.52 6.12 11.82
N ALA A 285 20.64 6.74 12.20
CA ALA A 285 21.98 6.16 12.13
C ALA A 285 22.08 4.85 12.91
N ARG A 286 21.53 4.80 14.14
CA ARG A 286 21.48 3.59 14.96
C ARG A 286 20.74 2.48 14.23
N THR A 287 19.53 2.73 13.75
CA THR A 287 18.71 1.72 13.03
C THR A 287 19.38 1.25 11.75
N LEU A 288 19.96 2.16 10.95
CA LEU A 288 20.69 1.80 9.75
C LEU A 288 21.93 0.96 10.05
N THR A 289 22.62 1.23 11.15
CA THR A 289 23.80 0.47 11.58
C THR A 289 23.42 -0.92 12.06
N GLU A 290 22.42 -1.03 12.94
CA GLU A 290 21.92 -2.31 13.47
C GLU A 290 21.38 -3.23 12.38
N ARG A 291 20.77 -2.64 11.36
CA ARG A 291 20.15 -3.37 10.23
C ARG A 291 21.00 -3.35 8.96
N SER A 292 22.26 -2.91 9.04
CA SER A 292 23.13 -2.74 7.87
C SER A 292 23.24 -3.99 7.01
N ALA A 293 23.38 -5.17 7.63
CA ALA A 293 23.45 -6.44 6.92
C ALA A 293 22.20 -6.74 6.07
N ASP A 294 21.00 -6.44 6.61
CA ASP A 294 19.73 -6.66 5.93
C ASP A 294 19.48 -5.61 4.83
N ILE A 295 19.90 -4.36 5.08
CA ILE A 295 19.79 -3.25 4.13
C ILE A 295 20.72 -3.47 2.94
N LEU A 296 21.96 -3.89 3.19
CA LEU A 296 22.96 -4.12 2.14
C LEU A 296 22.67 -5.38 1.34
N ALA A 297 22.00 -6.37 1.93
CA ALA A 297 21.59 -7.59 1.24
C ALA A 297 20.64 -7.33 0.06
N TYR A 298 19.88 -6.22 0.06
CA TYR A 298 19.05 -5.85 -1.09
C TYR A 298 19.86 -5.70 -2.40
N PHE A 299 21.07 -5.15 -2.30
CA PHE A 299 21.93 -4.94 -3.48
C PHE A 299 22.54 -6.25 -3.99
N ASP A 300 22.65 -7.27 -3.14
CA ASP A 300 23.08 -8.61 -3.52
C ASP A 300 21.92 -9.44 -4.10
N HIS A 301 20.68 -9.07 -3.75
CA HIS A 301 19.46 -9.74 -4.17
C HIS A 301 18.47 -8.74 -4.80
N PRO A 302 18.80 -8.17 -5.97
CA PRO A 302 17.93 -7.21 -6.64
C PRO A 302 16.57 -7.84 -6.98
N GLY A 303 15.50 -7.04 -6.97
CA GLY A 303 14.13 -7.54 -7.17
C GLY A 303 13.43 -8.03 -5.89
N SER A 304 14.12 -8.08 -4.76
CA SER A 304 13.54 -8.45 -3.47
C SER A 304 12.93 -7.23 -2.74
N SER A 305 11.92 -6.58 -3.31
CA SER A 305 11.19 -5.48 -2.68
C SER A 305 9.69 -5.71 -2.75
N ASN A 306 8.98 -5.45 -1.65
CA ASN A 306 7.53 -5.51 -1.56
C ASN A 306 6.83 -4.31 -2.23
N GLY A 307 7.56 -3.24 -2.50
CA GLY A 307 7.04 -2.04 -3.15
C GLY A 307 7.07 -2.14 -4.68
N PRO A 308 6.33 -1.28 -5.40
CA PRO A 308 6.50 -1.13 -6.83
C PRO A 308 7.92 -0.64 -7.07
N THR A 309 8.81 -1.53 -7.44
CA THR A 309 10.18 -1.19 -7.83
C THR A 309 10.08 -0.20 -8.98
N PRO A 310 10.69 0.98 -8.90
CA PRO A 310 10.92 1.77 -10.09
C PRO A 310 12.03 1.07 -10.87
N SER A 311 11.72 -0.11 -11.44
CA SER A 311 12.51 -0.66 -12.52
C SER A 311 12.48 0.38 -13.62
N GLY A 312 13.64 0.73 -14.18
CA GLY A 312 13.86 1.81 -15.15
C GLY A 312 13.11 1.71 -16.49
N GLN A 313 11.98 1.06 -16.52
CA GLN A 313 10.98 1.17 -17.56
C GLN A 313 9.92 2.17 -17.10
N ARG A 314 10.14 3.45 -17.47
CA ARG A 314 9.05 4.40 -17.58
C ARG A 314 7.96 3.76 -18.44
N THR A 315 6.95 3.15 -17.83
CA THR A 315 5.65 3.09 -18.51
C THR A 315 5.32 4.52 -18.90
N PRO A 316 5.07 4.82 -20.19
CA PRO A 316 4.68 6.15 -20.61
C PRO A 316 3.49 6.54 -19.73
N ARG A 317 3.66 7.61 -18.95
CA ARG A 317 2.58 8.20 -18.17
C ARG A 317 1.44 8.39 -19.14
N ALA A 318 0.36 7.63 -18.96
CA ALA A 318 -0.84 7.85 -19.73
C ALA A 318 -1.14 9.36 -19.68
N PRO A 319 -1.40 10.02 -20.81
CA PRO A 319 -1.64 11.45 -20.83
C PRO A 319 -2.71 11.72 -19.79
N ALA A 320 -2.46 12.70 -18.93
CA ALA A 320 -3.39 13.11 -17.89
C ALA A 320 -4.75 13.29 -18.56
N ARG A 321 -5.65 12.34 -18.34
CA ARG A 321 -7.02 12.48 -18.79
C ARG A 321 -7.51 13.76 -18.16
N HIS A 322 -7.75 14.77 -18.97
CA HIS A 322 -8.50 15.95 -18.60
C HIS A 322 -9.69 15.45 -17.78
N ARG A 323 -9.71 15.75 -16.48
CA ARG A 323 -10.93 15.65 -15.70
C ARG A 323 -11.90 16.58 -16.39
N PRO A 324 -13.03 16.12 -16.96
CA PRO A 324 -14.09 17.01 -17.35
C PRO A 324 -14.41 17.84 -16.11
N GLY A 325 -14.30 19.13 -16.20
CA GLY A 325 -14.72 20.02 -15.14
C GLY A 325 -16.14 19.63 -14.74
N ILE A 326 -16.34 19.41 -13.45
CA ILE A 326 -17.68 19.26 -12.89
C ILE A 326 -18.32 20.63 -13.15
N GLN A 327 -19.09 20.74 -14.25
CA GLN A 327 -20.02 21.84 -14.44
C GLN A 327 -21.02 21.73 -13.29
N LYS A 328 -21.04 22.73 -12.43
CA LYS A 328 -22.08 22.88 -11.43
C LYS A 328 -23.41 22.85 -12.19
N PRO A 329 -24.37 22.00 -11.80
CA PRO A 329 -25.67 22.02 -12.44
C PRO A 329 -26.26 23.42 -12.29
N HIS A 330 -26.67 24.02 -13.39
CA HIS A 330 -27.48 25.22 -13.41
C HIS A 330 -28.72 24.97 -12.54
N PRO A 331 -29.15 25.94 -11.71
CA PRO A 331 -30.36 25.77 -10.93
C PRO A 331 -31.53 25.66 -11.93
N LEU A 332 -32.11 24.48 -12.01
CA LEU A 332 -33.38 24.27 -12.68
C LEU A 332 -34.44 25.09 -11.95
N HIS A 333 -35.09 25.96 -12.69
CA HIS A 333 -36.30 26.67 -12.24
C HIS A 333 -37.28 25.67 -11.64
N HIS A 334 -37.45 25.73 -10.31
CA HIS A 334 -38.57 25.09 -9.65
C HIS A 334 -39.84 25.82 -10.04
N PRO A 335 -40.87 25.14 -10.59
CA PRO A 335 -42.21 25.73 -10.69
C PRO A 335 -42.74 25.99 -9.27
N GLN A 336 -43.25 27.19 -9.05
CA GLN A 336 -43.88 27.61 -7.81
C GLN A 336 -45.04 26.67 -7.45
N PRO A 337 -45.17 26.22 -6.20
CA PRO A 337 -46.31 25.43 -5.80
C PRO A 337 -47.57 26.30 -5.73
N HIS A 338 -48.64 25.87 -6.40
CA HIS A 338 -49.97 26.46 -6.29
C HIS A 338 -50.45 26.39 -4.85
N PRO A 339 -51.21 27.41 -4.34
CA PRO A 339 -51.74 27.42 -2.99
C PRO A 339 -52.73 26.29 -2.79
N ARG A 340 -52.45 25.42 -1.86
CA ARG A 340 -53.38 24.38 -1.43
C ARG A 340 -54.57 24.99 -0.68
N ARG A 341 -55.77 24.73 -1.18
CA ARG A 341 -57.01 24.96 -0.46
C ARG A 341 -57.03 24.13 0.82
N THR A 342 -57.28 24.76 1.93
CA THR A 342 -57.51 24.16 3.23
C THR A 342 -58.86 23.42 3.24
N PRO A 343 -58.93 22.16 3.63
CA PRO A 343 -60.21 21.55 4.04
C PRO A 343 -60.47 21.86 5.51
N GLN A 344 -61.66 22.34 5.77
CA GLN A 344 -62.23 22.53 7.11
C GLN A 344 -62.38 21.15 7.78
N GLY A 345 -61.92 21.03 9.04
CA GLY A 345 -62.08 19.86 9.86
C GLY A 345 -63.46 19.80 10.55
N PRO A 346 -63.96 18.65 10.89
CA PRO A 346 -65.02 18.47 11.87
C PRO A 346 -64.48 18.22 13.28
N PRO A 347 -65.32 18.34 14.33
CA PRO A 347 -64.91 18.68 15.69
C PRO A 347 -64.62 17.47 16.59
N ASP A 348 -63.96 17.78 17.67
CA ASP A 348 -63.79 17.13 18.98
C ASP A 348 -64.36 15.73 19.24
N GLY A 349 -63.50 14.91 19.83
CA GLY A 349 -64.00 13.77 20.62
C GLY A 349 -62.93 12.76 21.04
N ASN A 350 -62.56 12.93 22.28
CA ASN A 350 -62.21 11.86 23.23
C ASN A 350 -60.74 11.38 23.39
N ARG A 351 -60.30 11.70 24.56
CA ARG A 351 -59.17 11.12 25.31
C ARG A 351 -59.29 9.60 25.45
N LEU A 352 -58.19 8.92 25.40
CA LEU A 352 -57.92 7.84 26.37
C LEU A 352 -56.38 7.63 26.49
N ARG A 353 -55.92 7.84 27.74
CA ARG A 353 -54.60 7.35 28.26
C ARG A 353 -54.68 5.84 28.36
N ILE A 354 -53.56 5.14 28.24
CA ILE A 354 -53.05 4.06 29.11
C ILE A 354 -51.65 3.69 28.64
N ARG A 355 -50.74 3.85 29.51
CA ARG A 355 -49.50 3.26 30.08
C ARG A 355 -48.37 2.98 29.12
#